data_05b16ae0d1f90ce7f908a145fa2231e8
#
_entry.id   05b16ae0d1f90ce7f908a145fa2231e8
#
_cell.length_a   1.000
_cell.length_b   1.000
_cell.length_c   1.000
_cell.angle_alpha   90.00
_cell.angle_beta   90.00
_cell.angle_gamma   90.00
#
_symmetry.space_group_name_H-M   'P 1'
#
loop_
_entity.id
_entity.type
_entity.pdbx_description
1 polymer ?
#
loop_
_entity_poly.entity_id
_entity_poly.type
_entity_poly.pdbx_seq_one_letter_code
_entity_poly.pdbx_strand_id
1 'polypeptide(L)'
;MSILSQLKNKIFRSLGGRRWTKYFIARIITSFIPLNHDKYFCISMAGNNYGCNVLALSEYIKKHNKKAKITWAFSPTLFQKHSGGGVVTCGFRYYYHLLSSKYVISNQRLSESLYPFKPKNQVYIQTWHGTALKKIEADAVISESYTKLAQADSRKIDIFISNCRFMTEIFKKSFWYEGEVFETGTPRNDIFFNNYPYITKKVYDSLGIEQSKKIIFYAPTFRKDYGLNYYNINYKRFVKAVKEKFSGDWVFVIRLHPNLLSENTIKIIEKMFPDCVDASLYPDVQELLYTSDILLTDYSSVMFDFMYSQKPCFLYTPDRKEYDRGYYWDIDELPFPAFCDNAD
;
A
#
# COMPACT_ATOMS: atom_id res chain seq x y z
N MET A 1 -29.07 18.15 7.93
CA MET A 1 -29.01 16.74 8.36
C MET A 1 -30.24 16.44 9.19
N SER A 2 -31.03 15.44 8.76
CA SER A 2 -32.34 15.17 9.42
C SER A 2 -32.12 14.53 10.82
N ILE A 3 -33.02 14.84 11.74
CA ILE A 3 -33.09 14.27 13.11
C ILE A 3 -32.98 12.72 13.08
N LEU A 4 -33.54 12.09 12.05
CA LEU A 4 -33.42 10.65 11.80
C LEU A 4 -31.97 10.17 11.58
N SER A 5 -31.12 10.99 10.95
CA SER A 5 -29.70 10.62 10.74
C SER A 5 -28.90 10.73 12.03
N GLN A 6 -29.25 11.70 12.89
CA GLN A 6 -28.61 11.86 14.21
C GLN A 6 -29.06 10.78 15.19
N LEU A 7 -30.35 10.40 15.18
CA LEU A 7 -30.85 9.27 15.98
C LEU A 7 -30.24 7.92 15.53
N LYS A 8 -30.16 7.67 14.22
CA LYS A 8 -29.50 6.48 13.68
C LYS A 8 -28.03 6.41 14.09
N ASN A 9 -27.30 7.52 14.02
CA ASN A 9 -25.90 7.58 14.45
C ASN A 9 -25.74 7.44 15.97
N LYS A 10 -26.69 7.97 16.77
CA LYS A 10 -26.68 7.86 18.23
C LYS A 10 -27.00 6.44 18.69
N ILE A 11 -28.00 5.78 18.07
CA ILE A 11 -28.33 4.37 18.31
C ILE A 11 -27.17 3.46 17.89
N PHE A 12 -26.54 3.72 16.75
CA PHE A 12 -25.39 2.93 16.28
C PHE A 12 -24.15 3.12 17.17
N ARG A 13 -23.94 4.32 17.75
CA ARG A 13 -22.86 4.59 18.73
C ARG A 13 -23.17 3.96 20.10
N SER A 14 -24.41 4.00 20.55
CA SER A 14 -24.83 3.39 21.84
C SER A 14 -24.83 1.87 21.81
N LEU A 15 -25.11 1.25 20.66
CA LEU A 15 -24.95 -0.20 20.42
C LEU A 15 -23.48 -0.61 20.23
N GLY A 16 -22.57 0.36 20.10
CA GLY A 16 -21.14 0.14 19.83
C GLY A 16 -20.32 -0.48 20.97
N GLY A 17 -20.91 -0.68 22.14
CA GLY A 17 -20.21 -1.19 23.33
C GLY A 17 -20.09 -2.70 23.44
N ARG A 18 -20.81 -3.49 22.67
CA ARG A 18 -20.74 -4.95 22.75
C ARG A 18 -20.43 -5.59 21.38
N ARG A 19 -19.31 -6.27 21.32
CA ARG A 19 -18.81 -7.04 20.17
C ARG A 19 -19.89 -7.95 19.55
N TRP A 20 -20.72 -8.55 20.38
CA TRP A 20 -21.83 -9.42 20.01
C TRP A 20 -22.98 -8.73 19.27
N THR A 21 -23.27 -7.47 19.57
CA THR A 21 -24.36 -6.74 18.91
C THR A 21 -24.05 -6.43 17.44
N LYS A 22 -22.82 -6.03 17.13
CA LYS A 22 -22.38 -5.81 15.74
C LYS A 22 -22.40 -7.10 14.92
N TYR A 23 -21.95 -8.20 15.54
CA TYR A 23 -21.95 -9.52 14.93
C TYR A 23 -23.39 -10.01 14.64
N PHE A 24 -24.29 -9.85 15.61
CA PHE A 24 -25.69 -10.25 15.48
C PHE A 24 -26.44 -9.42 14.43
N ILE A 25 -26.24 -8.11 14.40
CA ILE A 25 -26.81 -7.21 13.37
C ILE A 25 -26.25 -7.57 11.99
N ALA A 26 -24.96 -7.80 11.86
CA ALA A 26 -24.35 -8.20 10.60
C ALA A 26 -24.93 -9.54 10.11
N ARG A 27 -25.11 -10.50 11.01
CA ARG A 27 -25.70 -11.81 10.70
C ARG A 27 -27.18 -11.71 10.26
N ILE A 28 -27.97 -10.87 10.91
CA ILE A 28 -29.37 -10.61 10.51
C ILE A 28 -29.39 -9.96 9.13
N ILE A 29 -28.57 -8.93 8.91
CA ILE A 29 -28.51 -8.25 7.62
C ILE A 29 -28.14 -9.22 6.50
N THR A 30 -27.16 -10.11 6.70
CA THR A 30 -26.74 -11.06 5.68
C THR A 30 -27.75 -12.18 5.41
N SER A 31 -28.62 -12.50 6.39
CA SER A 31 -29.67 -13.49 6.16
C SER A 31 -30.73 -13.02 5.16
N PHE A 32 -30.87 -11.72 4.98
CA PHE A 32 -31.87 -11.09 4.09
C PHE A 32 -31.28 -10.45 2.83
N ILE A 33 -29.95 -10.31 2.71
CA ILE A 33 -29.32 -9.70 1.54
C ILE A 33 -28.58 -10.78 0.75
N PRO A 34 -29.08 -11.18 -0.41
CA PRO A 34 -28.41 -12.16 -1.26
C PRO A 34 -27.08 -11.58 -1.78
N LEU A 35 -26.07 -12.45 -1.92
CA LEU A 35 -24.83 -12.09 -2.61
C LEU A 35 -25.13 -11.78 -4.08
N ASN A 36 -24.62 -10.65 -4.53
CA ASN A 36 -24.68 -10.28 -5.94
C ASN A 36 -23.35 -10.67 -6.61
N HIS A 37 -23.44 -11.55 -7.59
CA HIS A 37 -22.29 -12.12 -8.31
C HIS A 37 -21.51 -11.10 -9.15
N ASP A 38 -22.11 -9.97 -9.48
CA ASP A 38 -21.44 -8.88 -10.21
C ASP A 38 -20.82 -7.83 -9.29
N LYS A 39 -20.99 -7.96 -7.95
CA LYS A 39 -20.46 -7.00 -7.00
C LYS A 39 -19.07 -7.37 -6.48
N TYR A 40 -18.19 -6.37 -6.51
CA TYR A 40 -16.84 -6.40 -5.98
C TYR A 40 -16.68 -5.30 -4.93
N PHE A 41 -16.22 -5.66 -3.76
CA PHE A 41 -15.91 -4.75 -2.67
C PHE A 41 -14.40 -4.63 -2.54
N CYS A 42 -13.87 -3.43 -2.76
CA CYS A 42 -12.45 -3.14 -2.78
C CYS A 42 -12.04 -2.29 -1.58
N ILE A 43 -11.02 -2.72 -0.86
CA ILE A 43 -10.45 -1.97 0.27
C ILE A 43 -8.93 -2.09 0.28
N SER A 44 -8.24 -0.95 0.13
CA SER A 44 -6.78 -0.89 0.14
C SER A 44 -6.29 -0.20 1.41
N MET A 45 -5.25 -0.77 2.07
CA MET A 45 -4.64 -0.26 3.31
C MET A 45 -5.71 0.11 4.36
N ALA A 46 -6.65 -0.80 4.61
CA ALA A 46 -7.78 -0.60 5.53
C ALA A 46 -8.61 0.66 5.23
N GLY A 47 -8.68 1.07 3.96
CA GLY A 47 -9.39 2.25 3.48
C GLY A 47 -8.55 3.53 3.43
N ASN A 48 -7.26 3.46 3.71
CA ASN A 48 -6.37 4.63 3.72
C ASN A 48 -5.61 4.84 2.40
N ASN A 49 -5.88 4.03 1.39
CA ASN A 49 -5.27 4.17 0.08
C ASN A 49 -6.29 3.89 -1.03
N TYR A 50 -6.18 4.62 -2.15
CA TYR A 50 -6.79 4.29 -3.45
C TYR A 50 -5.66 3.95 -4.40
N GLY A 51 -5.26 2.68 -4.43
CA GLY A 51 -4.06 2.28 -5.18
C GLY A 51 -3.67 0.82 -4.94
N CYS A 52 -2.43 0.51 -5.27
CA CYS A 52 -1.81 -0.79 -5.06
C CYS A 52 -2.51 -1.91 -5.87
N ASN A 53 -2.31 -3.17 -5.49
CA ASN A 53 -2.89 -4.34 -6.16
C ASN A 53 -4.42 -4.27 -6.32
N VAL A 54 -5.09 -3.70 -5.31
CA VAL A 54 -6.56 -3.58 -5.32
C VAL A 54 -7.04 -2.67 -6.45
N LEU A 55 -6.34 -1.55 -6.70
CA LEU A 55 -6.66 -0.65 -7.81
C LEU A 55 -6.41 -1.35 -9.16
N ALA A 56 -5.24 -1.94 -9.35
CA ALA A 56 -4.89 -2.62 -10.59
C ALA A 56 -5.93 -3.72 -10.95
N LEU A 57 -6.30 -4.55 -9.96
CA LEU A 57 -7.34 -5.56 -10.15
C LEU A 57 -8.71 -4.95 -10.44
N SER A 58 -9.09 -3.88 -9.73
CA SER A 58 -10.39 -3.24 -9.93
C SER A 58 -10.52 -2.63 -11.33
N GLU A 59 -9.47 -1.99 -11.84
CA GLU A 59 -9.44 -1.45 -13.20
C GLU A 59 -9.47 -2.56 -14.26
N TYR A 60 -8.72 -3.64 -14.03
CA TYR A 60 -8.76 -4.82 -14.89
C TYR A 60 -10.17 -5.42 -14.97
N ILE A 61 -10.80 -5.65 -13.80
CA ILE A 61 -12.17 -6.17 -13.71
C ILE A 61 -13.15 -5.25 -14.45
N LYS A 62 -13.07 -3.93 -14.23
CA LYS A 62 -13.94 -2.95 -14.88
C LYS A 62 -13.79 -2.95 -16.42
N LYS A 63 -12.55 -3.13 -16.89
CA LYS A 63 -12.25 -3.20 -18.33
C LYS A 63 -12.84 -4.47 -18.98
N HIS A 64 -12.74 -5.62 -18.30
CA HIS A 64 -13.06 -6.93 -18.89
C HIS A 64 -14.44 -7.47 -18.51
N ASN A 65 -15.07 -6.96 -17.44
CA ASN A 65 -16.42 -7.33 -17.04
C ASN A 65 -17.34 -6.10 -16.98
N LYS A 66 -18.11 -5.88 -18.01
CA LYS A 66 -19.05 -4.74 -18.13
C LYS A 66 -20.20 -4.77 -17.10
N LYS A 67 -20.48 -5.92 -16.49
CA LYS A 67 -21.51 -6.07 -15.44
C LYS A 67 -20.94 -5.79 -14.04
N ALA A 68 -19.61 -5.69 -13.89
CA ALA A 68 -18.97 -5.50 -12.60
C ALA A 68 -19.41 -4.20 -11.92
N LYS A 69 -19.86 -4.33 -10.68
CA LYS A 69 -20.27 -3.23 -9.79
C LYS A 69 -19.25 -3.11 -8.68
N ILE A 70 -18.27 -2.24 -8.88
CA ILE A 70 -17.15 -2.07 -7.95
C ILE A 70 -17.52 -1.00 -6.91
N THR A 71 -17.38 -1.35 -5.64
CA THR A 71 -17.53 -0.41 -4.51
C THR A 71 -16.21 -0.32 -3.77
N TRP A 72 -15.66 0.88 -3.68
CA TRP A 72 -14.48 1.17 -2.90
C TRP A 72 -14.85 1.64 -1.49
N ALA A 73 -14.07 1.18 -0.51
CA ALA A 73 -14.17 1.59 0.87
C ALA A 73 -13.01 2.51 1.26
N PHE A 74 -13.33 3.63 1.90
CA PHE A 74 -12.37 4.65 2.31
C PHE A 74 -12.50 4.97 3.79
N SER A 75 -11.38 5.29 4.43
CA SER A 75 -11.39 5.95 5.74
C SER A 75 -12.11 7.30 5.63
N PRO A 76 -12.65 7.85 6.74
CA PRO A 76 -13.32 9.15 6.71
C PRO A 76 -12.47 10.25 6.09
N THR A 77 -11.17 10.26 6.40
CA THR A 77 -10.22 11.26 5.91
C THR A 77 -10.00 11.15 4.40
N LEU A 78 -9.81 9.94 3.88
CA LEU A 78 -9.60 9.75 2.45
C LEU A 78 -10.90 9.96 1.66
N PHE A 79 -12.04 9.57 2.23
CA PHE A 79 -13.34 9.77 1.59
C PHE A 79 -13.65 11.24 1.30
N GLN A 80 -13.27 12.15 2.21
CA GLN A 80 -13.43 13.60 2.01
C GLN A 80 -12.57 14.14 0.86
N LYS A 81 -11.42 13.53 0.62
CA LYS A 81 -10.47 13.95 -0.43
C LYS A 81 -10.74 13.26 -1.78
N HIS A 82 -11.43 12.13 -1.78
CA HIS A 82 -11.67 11.32 -2.98
C HIS A 82 -12.99 11.68 -3.63
N SER A 83 -12.94 12.26 -4.85
CA SER A 83 -14.12 12.68 -5.60
C SER A 83 -14.84 11.56 -6.36
N GLY A 84 -14.26 10.36 -6.42
CA GLY A 84 -14.73 9.25 -7.27
C GLY A 84 -15.88 8.41 -6.70
N GLY A 85 -16.47 8.80 -5.58
CA GLY A 85 -17.51 8.00 -4.91
C GLY A 85 -16.95 6.86 -4.06
N GLY A 86 -17.82 6.05 -3.46
CA GLY A 86 -17.45 4.95 -2.59
C GLY A 86 -18.22 4.95 -1.27
N VAL A 87 -17.71 4.24 -0.27
CA VAL A 87 -18.33 4.16 1.06
C VAL A 87 -17.30 4.40 2.17
N VAL A 88 -17.74 5.07 3.24
CA VAL A 88 -16.91 5.29 4.43
C VAL A 88 -16.86 4.01 5.24
N THR A 89 -15.65 3.61 5.67
CA THR A 89 -15.42 2.42 6.50
C THR A 89 -16.30 2.42 7.76
N CYS A 90 -16.79 1.25 8.14
CA CYS A 90 -17.61 1.01 9.33
C CYS A 90 -18.96 1.75 9.38
N GLY A 91 -19.41 2.36 8.28
CA GLY A 91 -20.75 2.94 8.14
C GLY A 91 -21.79 1.90 7.70
N PHE A 92 -23.09 2.26 7.77
CA PHE A 92 -24.16 1.36 7.33
C PHE A 92 -24.00 0.94 5.85
N ARG A 93 -23.74 1.89 4.95
CA ARG A 93 -23.50 1.63 3.53
C ARG A 93 -22.29 0.73 3.30
N TYR A 94 -21.25 0.88 4.13
CA TYR A 94 -20.06 0.03 4.09
C TYR A 94 -20.43 -1.45 4.29
N TYR A 95 -21.13 -1.76 5.39
CA TYR A 95 -21.52 -3.15 5.67
C TYR A 95 -22.52 -3.69 4.66
N TYR A 96 -23.44 -2.86 4.17
CA TYR A 96 -24.36 -3.27 3.12
C TYR A 96 -23.61 -3.70 1.86
N HIS A 97 -22.64 -2.90 1.38
CA HIS A 97 -21.87 -3.24 0.19
C HIS A 97 -20.92 -4.40 0.45
N LEU A 98 -20.20 -4.41 1.59
CA LEU A 98 -19.31 -5.49 1.96
C LEU A 98 -20.06 -6.86 1.97
N LEU A 99 -21.19 -6.92 2.65
CA LEU A 99 -21.90 -8.18 2.90
C LEU A 99 -22.76 -8.62 1.71
N SER A 100 -23.12 -7.74 0.79
CA SER A 100 -23.84 -8.07 -0.45
C SER A 100 -22.92 -8.36 -1.65
N SER A 101 -21.63 -8.12 -1.53
CA SER A 101 -20.67 -8.37 -2.62
C SER A 101 -20.25 -9.83 -2.66
N LYS A 102 -20.23 -10.43 -3.85
CA LYS A 102 -19.68 -11.78 -4.07
C LYS A 102 -18.18 -11.82 -3.80
N TYR A 103 -17.46 -10.77 -4.18
CA TYR A 103 -16.01 -10.69 -4.08
C TYR A 103 -15.59 -9.55 -3.17
N VAL A 104 -14.67 -9.84 -2.24
CA VAL A 104 -13.99 -8.86 -1.38
C VAL A 104 -12.51 -8.92 -1.73
N ILE A 105 -11.91 -7.78 -2.07
CA ILE A 105 -10.50 -7.68 -2.45
C ILE A 105 -9.80 -6.74 -1.47
N SER A 106 -8.75 -7.22 -0.81
CA SER A 106 -7.92 -6.44 0.11
C SER A 106 -6.44 -6.74 -0.07
N ASN A 107 -5.61 -5.75 0.24
CA ASN A 107 -4.16 -5.89 0.27
C ASN A 107 -3.55 -5.77 1.67
N GLN A 108 -4.39 -5.76 2.70
CA GLN A 108 -3.97 -5.69 4.10
C GLN A 108 -4.94 -6.50 4.97
N ARG A 109 -4.49 -6.88 6.16
CA ARG A 109 -5.33 -7.52 7.18
C ARG A 109 -6.56 -6.68 7.50
N LEU A 110 -7.72 -7.33 7.57
CA LEU A 110 -8.96 -6.68 7.95
C LEU A 110 -9.32 -7.02 9.39
N SER A 111 -9.42 -5.98 10.23
CA SER A 111 -9.88 -6.13 11.62
C SER A 111 -11.34 -6.61 11.66
N GLU A 112 -11.77 -7.09 12.81
CA GLU A 112 -13.16 -7.47 13.01
C GLU A 112 -14.16 -6.31 12.82
N SER A 113 -13.72 -5.07 13.06
CA SER A 113 -14.55 -3.90 12.77
C SER A 113 -14.69 -3.64 11.28
N LEU A 114 -13.68 -3.96 10.49
CA LEU A 114 -13.72 -3.82 9.03
C LEU A 114 -14.40 -5.04 8.36
N TYR A 115 -14.18 -6.24 8.87
CA TYR A 115 -14.77 -7.46 8.31
C TYR A 115 -15.24 -8.40 9.42
N PRO A 116 -16.37 -8.07 10.06
CA PRO A 116 -16.83 -8.79 11.24
C PRO A 116 -17.29 -10.23 10.94
N PHE A 117 -17.83 -10.44 9.76
CA PHE A 117 -18.41 -11.71 9.35
C PHE A 117 -18.29 -11.89 7.83
N LYS A 118 -17.99 -13.12 7.39
CA LYS A 118 -17.98 -13.50 5.98
C LYS A 118 -19.23 -14.30 5.65
N PRO A 119 -20.10 -13.82 4.74
CA PRO A 119 -21.24 -14.59 4.26
C PRO A 119 -20.82 -15.90 3.61
N LYS A 120 -21.66 -16.91 3.71
CA LYS A 120 -21.46 -18.18 2.98
C LYS A 120 -21.39 -17.89 1.47
N ASN A 121 -20.45 -18.52 0.79
CA ASN A 121 -20.19 -18.36 -0.64
C ASN A 121 -19.64 -17.00 -1.08
N GLN A 122 -19.33 -16.07 -0.16
CA GLN A 122 -18.54 -14.89 -0.48
C GLN A 122 -17.08 -15.30 -0.67
N VAL A 123 -16.39 -14.68 -1.65
CA VAL A 123 -14.98 -14.95 -1.95
C VAL A 123 -14.14 -13.78 -1.46
N TYR A 124 -13.22 -14.04 -0.54
CA TYR A 124 -12.26 -13.05 -0.05
C TYR A 124 -10.89 -13.30 -0.68
N ILE A 125 -10.43 -12.31 -1.45
CA ILE A 125 -9.15 -12.30 -2.16
C ILE A 125 -8.19 -11.38 -1.42
N GLN A 126 -7.10 -11.95 -0.92
CA GLN A 126 -6.00 -11.23 -0.30
C GLN A 126 -4.83 -11.13 -1.27
N THR A 127 -4.39 -9.93 -1.56
CA THR A 127 -3.31 -9.70 -2.54
C THR A 127 -1.99 -9.32 -1.89
N TRP A 128 -2.00 -9.05 -0.58
CA TRP A 128 -0.90 -8.39 0.11
C TRP A 128 -0.46 -7.11 -0.62
N HIS A 129 0.74 -6.60 -0.32
CA HIS A 129 1.18 -5.30 -0.84
C HIS A 129 2.68 -5.24 -1.14
N GLY A 130 3.27 -6.35 -1.56
CA GLY A 130 4.65 -6.43 -2.07
C GLY A 130 5.47 -7.59 -1.54
N THR A 131 6.66 -7.73 -2.07
CA THR A 131 7.65 -8.74 -1.65
C THR A 131 8.23 -8.35 -0.29
N ALA A 132 8.30 -9.29 0.63
CA ALA A 132 8.81 -9.03 1.96
C ALA A 132 10.34 -9.02 1.97
N LEU A 133 10.95 -7.88 2.29
CA LEU A 133 12.34 -7.78 2.69
C LEU A 133 12.49 -8.10 4.18
N LYS A 134 11.62 -7.52 4.99
CA LYS A 134 11.59 -7.65 6.45
C LYS A 134 10.76 -8.84 6.87
N LYS A 135 11.12 -9.47 7.99
CA LYS A 135 10.28 -10.50 8.61
C LYS A 135 8.90 -9.93 8.94
N ILE A 136 7.86 -10.67 8.61
CA ILE A 136 6.46 -10.26 8.75
C ILE A 136 5.64 -11.36 9.38
N GLU A 137 4.48 -10.99 9.92
CA GLU A 137 3.49 -11.91 10.53
C GLU A 137 4.14 -12.80 11.61
N ALA A 138 4.00 -14.12 11.54
CA ALA A 138 4.54 -15.05 12.54
C ALA A 138 6.08 -15.09 12.62
N ASP A 139 6.78 -14.63 11.59
CA ASP A 139 8.24 -14.56 11.57
C ASP A 139 8.77 -13.28 12.24
N ALA A 140 7.89 -12.32 12.55
CA ALA A 140 8.22 -11.07 13.22
C ALA A 140 7.82 -11.06 14.69
N VAL A 141 8.43 -10.18 15.48
CA VAL A 141 7.97 -9.90 16.85
C VAL A 141 6.69 -9.08 16.79
N ILE A 142 5.57 -9.70 17.09
CA ILE A 142 4.23 -9.10 17.04
C ILE A 142 3.48 -9.31 18.37
N SER A 143 2.49 -8.46 18.64
CA SER A 143 1.66 -8.59 19.84
C SER A 143 0.67 -9.73 19.71
N GLU A 144 0.29 -10.31 20.85
CA GLU A 144 -0.74 -11.36 20.90
C GLU A 144 -2.10 -10.89 20.31
N SER A 145 -2.44 -9.63 20.54
CA SER A 145 -3.67 -9.03 19.99
C SER A 145 -3.64 -8.97 18.45
N TYR A 146 -2.48 -8.63 17.87
CA TYR A 146 -2.31 -8.67 16.42
C TYR A 146 -2.34 -10.10 15.89
N THR A 147 -1.70 -11.05 16.56
CA THR A 147 -1.73 -12.48 16.18
C THR A 147 -3.18 -13.00 16.12
N LYS A 148 -3.99 -12.72 17.14
CA LYS A 148 -5.41 -13.11 17.15
C LYS A 148 -6.20 -12.50 15.98
N LEU A 149 -5.94 -11.22 15.66
CA LEU A 149 -6.53 -10.53 14.51
C LEU A 149 -6.12 -11.21 13.20
N ALA A 150 -4.81 -11.43 13.01
CA ALA A 150 -4.26 -11.99 11.79
C ALA A 150 -4.77 -13.42 11.54
N GLN A 151 -4.83 -14.27 12.57
CA GLN A 151 -5.41 -15.60 12.48
C GLN A 151 -6.92 -15.58 12.16
N ALA A 152 -7.67 -14.64 12.76
CA ALA A 152 -9.08 -14.48 12.47
C ALA A 152 -9.36 -14.01 11.04
N ASP A 153 -8.50 -13.16 10.50
CA ASP A 153 -8.57 -12.71 9.11
C ASP A 153 -8.18 -13.83 8.14
N SER A 154 -7.08 -14.55 8.42
CA SER A 154 -6.62 -15.67 7.59
C SER A 154 -7.68 -16.76 7.36
N ARG A 155 -8.46 -17.09 8.39
CA ARG A 155 -9.56 -18.05 8.27
C ARG A 155 -10.69 -17.62 7.32
N LYS A 156 -10.75 -16.34 6.94
CA LYS A 156 -11.76 -15.81 6.02
C LYS A 156 -11.27 -15.78 4.58
N ILE A 157 -9.95 -15.83 4.36
CA ILE A 157 -9.34 -15.74 3.02
C ILE A 157 -9.65 -17.02 2.24
N ASP A 158 -10.13 -16.88 1.01
CA ASP A 158 -10.32 -17.98 0.08
C ASP A 158 -9.19 -18.07 -0.94
N ILE A 159 -8.69 -16.91 -1.37
CA ILE A 159 -7.65 -16.80 -2.40
C ILE A 159 -6.56 -15.87 -1.88
N PHE A 160 -5.34 -16.37 -1.86
CA PHE A 160 -4.15 -15.55 -1.61
C PHE A 160 -3.33 -15.43 -2.90
N ILE A 161 -3.02 -14.20 -3.31
CA ILE A 161 -2.21 -13.94 -4.51
C ILE A 161 -0.76 -13.68 -4.08
N SER A 162 0.18 -14.38 -4.67
CA SER A 162 1.61 -14.15 -4.50
C SER A 162 2.30 -13.82 -5.83
N ASN A 163 3.44 -13.16 -5.72
CA ASN A 163 4.22 -12.75 -6.88
C ASN A 163 5.37 -13.70 -7.24
N CYS A 164 5.75 -14.57 -6.33
CA CYS A 164 6.87 -15.50 -6.55
C CYS A 164 6.86 -16.61 -5.50
N ARG A 165 7.63 -17.66 -5.77
CA ARG A 165 7.78 -18.83 -4.90
C ARG A 165 8.17 -18.47 -3.47
N PHE A 166 9.10 -17.54 -3.30
CA PHE A 166 9.51 -17.04 -1.99
C PHE A 166 8.33 -16.48 -1.16
N MET A 167 7.50 -15.62 -1.75
CA MET A 167 6.32 -15.09 -1.07
C MET A 167 5.26 -16.15 -0.83
N THR A 168 5.10 -17.10 -1.74
CA THR A 168 4.20 -18.25 -1.58
C THR A 168 4.57 -19.06 -0.33
N GLU A 169 5.85 -19.35 -0.11
CA GLU A 169 6.34 -20.05 1.09
C GLU A 169 6.10 -19.23 2.37
N ILE A 170 6.33 -17.92 2.34
CA ILE A 170 6.02 -17.04 3.48
C ILE A 170 4.52 -17.05 3.80
N PHE A 171 3.65 -16.97 2.80
CA PHE A 171 2.19 -16.98 3.03
C PHE A 171 1.72 -18.28 3.65
N LYS A 172 2.26 -19.41 3.21
CA LYS A 172 1.95 -20.73 3.79
C LYS A 172 2.48 -20.89 5.21
N LYS A 173 3.73 -20.45 5.47
CA LYS A 173 4.40 -20.64 6.75
C LYS A 173 3.94 -19.63 7.82
N SER A 174 3.89 -18.35 7.46
CA SER A 174 3.87 -17.27 8.46
C SER A 174 2.53 -16.54 8.56
N PHE A 175 1.60 -16.77 7.64
CA PHE A 175 0.30 -16.06 7.60
C PHE A 175 -0.86 -16.83 8.23
N TRP A 176 -0.63 -17.98 8.87
CA TRP A 176 -1.68 -18.87 9.38
C TRP A 176 -2.75 -19.16 8.30
N TYR A 177 -2.31 -19.34 7.06
CA TYR A 177 -3.17 -19.57 5.91
C TYR A 177 -2.91 -20.98 5.34
N GLU A 178 -3.95 -21.81 5.29
CA GLU A 178 -3.89 -23.20 4.85
C GLU A 178 -4.49 -23.41 3.45
N GLY A 179 -5.03 -22.33 2.84
CA GLY A 179 -5.66 -22.39 1.54
C GLY A 179 -4.68 -22.33 0.37
N GLU A 180 -5.22 -22.23 -0.82
CA GLU A 180 -4.45 -22.15 -2.06
C GLU A 180 -3.84 -20.76 -2.24
N VAL A 181 -2.54 -20.71 -2.58
CA VAL A 181 -1.83 -19.49 -2.94
C VAL A 181 -1.60 -19.50 -4.44
N PHE A 182 -2.14 -18.51 -5.14
CA PHE A 182 -1.99 -18.33 -6.58
C PHE A 182 -0.76 -17.49 -6.88
N GLU A 183 0.26 -18.12 -7.46
CA GLU A 183 1.48 -17.45 -7.86
C GLU A 183 1.31 -16.84 -9.26
N THR A 184 0.75 -15.62 -9.30
CA THR A 184 0.32 -14.95 -10.53
C THR A 184 1.01 -13.62 -10.79
N GLY A 185 1.93 -13.20 -9.93
CA GLY A 185 2.56 -11.89 -10.00
C GLY A 185 1.89 -10.86 -9.08
N THR A 186 2.41 -9.64 -9.14
CA THR A 186 1.90 -8.49 -8.38
C THR A 186 1.11 -7.60 -9.32
N PRO A 187 -0.24 -7.54 -9.25
CA PRO A 187 -1.06 -6.82 -10.24
C PRO A 187 -0.67 -5.35 -10.45
N ARG A 188 -0.23 -4.64 -9.40
CA ARG A 188 0.23 -3.25 -9.51
C ARG A 188 1.47 -3.09 -10.38
N ASN A 189 2.26 -4.14 -10.55
CA ASN A 189 3.50 -4.11 -11.33
C ASN A 189 3.26 -4.32 -12.84
N ASP A 190 2.03 -4.61 -13.25
CA ASP A 190 1.67 -4.68 -14.67
C ASP A 190 1.95 -3.37 -15.42
N ILE A 191 2.04 -2.25 -14.70
CA ILE A 191 2.44 -0.96 -15.24
C ILE A 191 3.82 -1.00 -15.93
N PHE A 192 4.76 -1.83 -15.47
CA PHE A 192 6.10 -1.93 -16.04
C PHE A 192 6.18 -2.73 -17.35
N PHE A 193 5.15 -3.50 -17.66
CA PHE A 193 5.10 -4.36 -18.85
C PHE A 193 4.35 -3.74 -20.02
N ASN A 194 3.86 -2.52 -19.85
CA ASN A 194 3.12 -1.78 -20.86
C ASN A 194 3.66 -0.36 -21.00
N ASN A 195 3.44 0.25 -22.15
CA ASN A 195 3.83 1.64 -22.39
C ASN A 195 2.65 2.57 -22.08
N TYR A 196 2.81 3.41 -21.06
CA TYR A 196 1.81 4.39 -20.62
C TYR A 196 2.36 5.82 -20.62
N PRO A 197 2.60 6.44 -21.78
CA PRO A 197 3.20 7.80 -21.86
C PRO A 197 2.35 8.85 -21.13
N TYR A 198 1.04 8.63 -21.01
CA TYR A 198 0.15 9.50 -20.27
C TYR A 198 0.44 9.51 -18.74
N ILE A 199 0.95 8.40 -18.19
CA ILE A 199 1.34 8.31 -16.77
C ILE A 199 2.57 9.16 -16.55
N THR A 200 3.59 9.01 -17.41
CA THR A 200 4.79 9.84 -17.35
C THR A 200 4.43 11.32 -17.41
N LYS A 201 3.63 11.72 -18.42
CA LYS A 201 3.16 13.10 -18.55
C LYS A 201 2.43 13.58 -17.28
N LYS A 202 1.52 12.77 -16.74
CA LYS A 202 0.77 13.08 -15.52
C LYS A 202 1.69 13.33 -14.32
N VAL A 203 2.73 12.49 -14.13
CA VAL A 203 3.70 12.64 -13.03
C VAL A 203 4.47 13.94 -13.19
N TYR A 204 5.04 14.21 -14.37
CA TYR A 204 5.80 15.41 -14.64
C TYR A 204 4.96 16.67 -14.43
N ASP A 205 3.74 16.72 -14.99
CA ASP A 205 2.83 17.85 -14.86
C ASP A 205 2.43 18.07 -13.37
N SER A 206 2.13 16.99 -12.65
CA SER A 206 1.70 17.07 -11.24
C SER A 206 2.80 17.54 -10.29
N LEU A 207 4.06 17.24 -10.61
CA LEU A 207 5.24 17.60 -9.83
C LEU A 207 5.92 18.88 -10.31
N GLY A 208 5.46 19.49 -11.41
CA GLY A 208 6.07 20.68 -11.99
C GLY A 208 7.47 20.42 -12.55
N ILE A 209 7.74 19.20 -13.02
CA ILE A 209 9.04 18.80 -13.57
C ILE A 209 9.03 18.98 -15.09
N GLU A 210 10.10 19.57 -15.63
CA GLU A 210 10.28 19.64 -17.08
C GLU A 210 10.48 18.25 -17.69
N GLN A 211 9.80 17.95 -18.80
CA GLN A 211 9.82 16.61 -19.43
C GLN A 211 11.19 16.19 -19.96
N SER A 212 12.10 17.12 -20.13
CA SER A 212 13.51 16.87 -20.53
C SER A 212 14.37 16.28 -19.42
N LYS A 213 13.96 16.42 -18.15
CA LYS A 213 14.73 15.97 -16.98
C LYS A 213 14.50 14.50 -16.68
N LYS A 214 15.55 13.82 -16.24
CA LYS A 214 15.51 12.47 -15.71
C LYS A 214 15.27 12.51 -14.18
N ILE A 215 14.59 11.53 -13.65
CA ILE A 215 14.17 11.50 -12.23
C ILE A 215 15.04 10.53 -11.44
N ILE A 216 15.70 11.05 -10.39
CA ILE A 216 16.21 10.26 -9.27
C ILE A 216 15.14 10.28 -8.20
N PHE A 217 14.52 9.13 -7.94
CA PHE A 217 13.44 9.00 -6.96
C PHE A 217 13.98 8.46 -5.63
N TYR A 218 13.96 9.27 -4.58
CA TYR A 218 14.36 8.90 -3.23
C TYR A 218 13.15 8.55 -2.38
N ALA A 219 13.05 7.27 -1.99
CA ALA A 219 11.94 6.73 -1.21
C ALA A 219 12.43 6.04 0.06
N PRO A 220 12.83 6.79 1.10
CA PRO A 220 13.36 6.21 2.34
C PRO A 220 12.27 5.57 3.20
N THR A 221 12.66 4.53 3.95
CA THR A 221 11.79 3.85 4.91
C THR A 221 11.60 4.68 6.17
N PHE A 222 10.38 4.64 6.71
CA PHE A 222 10.05 5.20 8.01
C PHE A 222 10.83 4.52 9.15
N ARG A 223 11.34 5.33 10.11
CA ARG A 223 11.95 4.88 11.35
C ARG A 223 10.99 5.07 12.53
N LYS A 224 10.97 4.11 13.46
CA LYS A 224 10.04 4.12 14.61
C LYS A 224 10.26 5.28 15.58
N ASP A 225 11.47 5.73 15.70
CA ASP A 225 11.87 6.85 16.54
C ASP A 225 11.56 8.23 15.93
N TYR A 226 10.97 8.26 14.73
CA TYR A 226 10.72 9.47 13.93
C TYR A 226 11.99 10.29 13.65
N GLY A 227 13.18 9.68 13.81
CA GLY A 227 14.47 10.31 13.56
C GLY A 227 14.63 10.72 12.10
N LEU A 228 15.01 12.00 11.88
CA LEU A 228 15.24 12.51 10.52
C LEU A 228 16.71 12.40 10.10
N ASN A 229 17.62 12.07 11.03
CA ASN A 229 19.05 11.95 10.75
C ASN A 229 19.37 10.85 9.72
N TYR A 230 18.53 9.82 9.64
CA TYR A 230 18.69 8.70 8.70
C TYR A 230 18.37 9.08 7.24
N TYR A 231 17.79 10.26 7.02
CA TYR A 231 17.46 10.78 5.67
C TYR A 231 18.51 11.75 5.14
N ASN A 232 19.56 12.04 5.93
CA ASN A 232 20.57 13.04 5.63
C ASN A 232 21.60 12.53 4.62
N ILE A 233 21.14 12.17 3.43
CA ILE A 233 22.01 11.86 2.30
C ILE A 233 22.56 13.16 1.69
N ASN A 234 23.84 13.16 1.30
CA ASN A 234 24.38 14.23 0.47
C ASN A 234 23.88 14.10 -0.98
N TYR A 235 22.61 14.48 -1.18
CA TYR A 235 21.96 14.32 -2.49
C TYR A 235 22.64 15.10 -3.61
N LYS A 236 23.25 16.26 -3.31
CA LYS A 236 23.98 17.06 -4.32
C LYS A 236 25.18 16.29 -4.87
N ARG A 237 25.93 15.63 -3.97
CA ARG A 237 27.05 14.76 -4.37
C ARG A 237 26.54 13.55 -5.17
N PHE A 238 25.44 12.91 -4.72
CA PHE A 238 24.84 11.79 -5.43
C PHE A 238 24.38 12.21 -6.84
N VAL A 239 23.68 13.33 -6.99
CA VAL A 239 23.25 13.86 -8.30
C VAL A 239 24.47 14.17 -9.18
N LYS A 240 25.56 14.72 -8.61
CA LYS A 240 26.80 14.96 -9.35
C LYS A 240 27.39 13.66 -9.90
N ALA A 241 27.53 12.64 -9.07
CA ALA A 241 28.03 11.32 -9.48
C ALA A 241 27.14 10.67 -10.55
N VAL A 242 25.81 10.82 -10.42
CA VAL A 242 24.86 10.34 -11.44
C VAL A 242 25.06 11.10 -12.77
N LYS A 243 25.24 12.41 -12.76
CA LYS A 243 25.53 13.21 -13.97
C LYS A 243 26.84 12.80 -14.65
N GLU A 244 27.85 12.45 -13.87
CA GLU A 244 29.14 11.97 -14.41
C GLU A 244 29.03 10.56 -15.04
N LYS A 245 28.19 9.71 -14.44
CA LYS A 245 28.01 8.31 -14.89
C LYS A 245 26.97 8.16 -16.00
N PHE A 246 25.89 8.91 -15.92
CA PHE A 246 24.73 8.83 -16.81
C PHE A 246 24.45 10.21 -17.41
N SER A 247 24.45 10.32 -18.73
CA SER A 247 24.15 11.58 -19.41
C SER A 247 22.75 12.11 -19.13
N GLY A 248 22.57 13.42 -19.22
CA GLY A 248 21.26 14.08 -19.11
C GLY A 248 21.17 15.08 -17.97
N ASP A 249 20.05 15.79 -17.90
CA ASP A 249 19.71 16.65 -16.78
C ASP A 249 18.82 15.92 -15.79
N TRP A 250 19.12 16.06 -14.50
CA TRP A 250 18.53 15.23 -13.44
C TRP A 250 17.86 16.08 -12.40
N VAL A 251 16.67 15.62 -11.95
CA VAL A 251 15.95 16.17 -10.80
C VAL A 251 15.89 15.12 -9.70
N PHE A 252 16.09 15.57 -8.46
CA PHE A 252 15.97 14.73 -7.28
C PHE A 252 14.54 14.87 -6.72
N VAL A 253 13.80 13.77 -6.69
CA VAL A 253 12.42 13.70 -6.21
C VAL A 253 12.40 12.89 -4.93
N ILE A 254 11.88 13.47 -3.84
CA ILE A 254 11.76 12.78 -2.55
C ILE A 254 10.32 12.44 -2.25
N ARG A 255 10.10 11.25 -1.67
CA ARG A 255 8.80 10.86 -1.12
C ARG A 255 8.95 10.27 0.27
N LEU A 256 8.47 10.97 1.25
CA LEU A 256 8.42 10.49 2.62
C LEU A 256 7.28 9.50 2.85
N HIS A 257 7.47 8.66 3.86
CA HIS A 257 6.40 7.78 4.31
C HIS A 257 5.23 8.59 4.91
N PRO A 258 3.95 8.24 4.67
CA PRO A 258 2.80 9.00 5.17
C PRO A 258 2.79 9.27 6.68
N ASN A 259 3.40 8.40 7.49
CA ASN A 259 3.52 8.60 8.93
C ASN A 259 4.42 9.78 9.33
N LEU A 260 5.21 10.31 8.40
CA LEU A 260 6.10 11.45 8.62
C LEU A 260 5.49 12.79 8.18
N LEU A 261 4.30 12.80 7.61
CA LEU A 261 3.68 13.99 7.03
C LEU A 261 3.06 14.90 8.11
N SER A 262 3.89 15.42 9.03
CA SER A 262 3.52 16.54 9.88
C SER A 262 4.08 17.85 9.30
N GLU A 263 3.44 18.99 9.62
CA GLU A 263 3.91 20.31 9.15
C GLU A 263 5.37 20.58 9.53
N ASN A 264 5.78 20.17 10.74
CA ASN A 264 7.15 20.31 11.18
C ASN A 264 8.13 19.47 10.38
N THR A 265 7.76 18.21 10.09
CA THR A 265 8.61 17.32 9.30
C THR A 265 8.79 17.83 7.88
N ILE A 266 7.70 18.30 7.23
CA ILE A 266 7.77 18.88 5.90
C ILE A 266 8.76 20.06 5.86
N LYS A 267 8.65 21.01 6.80
CA LYS A 267 9.58 22.16 6.89
C LYS A 267 11.05 21.75 7.10
N ILE A 268 11.30 20.66 7.84
CA ILE A 268 12.66 20.17 8.04
C ILE A 268 13.18 19.55 6.74
N ILE A 269 12.38 18.76 6.05
CA ILE A 269 12.75 18.14 4.78
C ILE A 269 12.99 19.19 3.70
N GLU A 270 12.16 20.22 3.61
CA GLU A 270 12.40 21.36 2.69
C GLU A 270 13.75 22.03 2.94
N LYS A 271 14.17 22.15 4.21
CA LYS A 271 15.50 22.67 4.55
C LYS A 271 16.65 21.71 4.23
N MET A 272 16.43 20.41 4.41
CA MET A 272 17.43 19.38 4.08
C MET A 272 17.60 19.20 2.56
N PHE A 273 16.54 19.39 1.80
CA PHE A 273 16.47 19.16 0.37
C PHE A 273 15.91 20.38 -0.42
N PRO A 274 16.56 21.56 -0.32
CA PRO A 274 16.00 22.81 -0.82
C PRO A 274 15.76 22.85 -2.33
N ASP A 275 16.51 22.07 -3.10
CA ASP A 275 16.46 22.04 -4.57
C ASP A 275 15.75 20.77 -5.09
N CYS A 276 15.06 20.05 -4.22
CA CYS A 276 14.40 18.78 -4.55
C CYS A 276 12.89 18.98 -4.73
N VAL A 277 12.29 18.09 -5.51
CA VAL A 277 10.83 18.05 -5.68
C VAL A 277 10.22 17.12 -4.65
N ASP A 278 9.28 17.59 -3.85
CA ASP A 278 8.56 16.78 -2.87
C ASP A 278 7.35 16.08 -3.52
N ALA A 279 7.40 14.76 -3.61
CA ALA A 279 6.34 13.89 -4.08
C ALA A 279 5.61 13.14 -2.93
N SER A 280 5.77 13.57 -1.68
CA SER A 280 5.21 12.87 -0.51
C SER A 280 3.69 12.78 -0.53
N LEU A 281 3.02 13.76 -1.14
CA LEU A 281 1.57 13.79 -1.30
C LEU A 281 1.08 13.17 -2.62
N TYR A 282 1.99 12.73 -3.51
CA TYR A 282 1.58 12.07 -4.75
C TYR A 282 0.87 10.75 -4.44
N PRO A 283 -0.32 10.48 -4.99
CA PRO A 283 -1.18 9.40 -4.49
C PRO A 283 -0.64 7.99 -4.77
N ASP A 284 -0.08 7.75 -5.96
CA ASP A 284 0.35 6.41 -6.38
C ASP A 284 1.86 6.29 -6.55
N VAL A 285 2.50 5.50 -5.69
CA VAL A 285 3.93 5.23 -5.75
C VAL A 285 4.33 4.46 -7.02
N GLN A 286 3.45 3.65 -7.58
CA GLN A 286 3.76 2.88 -8.79
C GLN A 286 3.96 3.78 -10.01
N GLU A 287 3.18 4.86 -10.12
CA GLU A 287 3.36 5.84 -11.18
C GLU A 287 4.71 6.58 -11.03
N LEU A 288 5.13 6.88 -9.79
CA LEU A 288 6.45 7.46 -9.53
C LEU A 288 7.58 6.49 -9.89
N LEU A 289 7.48 5.23 -9.47
CA LEU A 289 8.46 4.19 -9.80
C LEU A 289 8.56 3.96 -11.32
N TYR A 290 7.43 3.88 -12.00
CA TYR A 290 7.36 3.71 -13.45
C TYR A 290 8.07 4.85 -14.20
N THR A 291 7.87 6.08 -13.74
CA THR A 291 8.38 7.29 -14.38
C THR A 291 9.85 7.54 -14.06
N SER A 292 10.33 7.04 -12.91
CA SER A 292 11.70 7.31 -12.45
C SER A 292 12.77 6.59 -13.29
N ASP A 293 13.94 7.21 -13.38
CA ASP A 293 15.10 6.66 -14.09
C ASP A 293 16.10 5.99 -13.14
N ILE A 294 16.16 6.45 -11.89
CA ILE A 294 16.95 5.85 -10.81
C ILE A 294 16.09 5.80 -9.56
N LEU A 295 16.11 4.66 -8.85
CA LEU A 295 15.58 4.55 -7.50
C LEU A 295 16.72 4.62 -6.49
N LEU A 296 16.56 5.47 -5.49
CA LEU A 296 17.34 5.49 -4.27
C LEU A 296 16.40 5.16 -3.11
N THR A 297 16.71 4.13 -2.35
CA THR A 297 15.89 3.71 -1.21
C THR A 297 16.78 3.12 -0.11
N ASP A 298 16.21 2.38 0.82
CA ASP A 298 16.92 1.72 1.90
C ASP A 298 16.32 0.32 2.18
N TYR A 299 15.64 0.13 3.29
CA TYR A 299 15.04 -1.14 3.70
C TYR A 299 13.58 -1.29 3.20
N SER A 300 13.31 -0.85 2.00
CA SER A 300 11.96 -0.81 1.43
C SER A 300 11.74 -1.86 0.35
N SER A 301 10.61 -2.54 0.40
CA SER A 301 10.20 -3.48 -0.64
C SER A 301 9.93 -2.86 -2.01
N VAL A 302 9.91 -1.53 -2.13
CA VAL A 302 9.74 -0.84 -3.43
C VAL A 302 10.87 -1.17 -4.41
N MET A 303 12.06 -1.55 -3.91
CA MET A 303 13.17 -2.00 -4.76
C MET A 303 12.79 -3.21 -5.62
N PHE A 304 12.02 -4.15 -5.05
CA PHE A 304 11.57 -5.35 -5.77
C PHE A 304 10.54 -5.02 -6.86
N ASP A 305 9.71 -4.00 -6.64
CA ASP A 305 8.81 -3.51 -7.67
C ASP A 305 9.60 -2.79 -8.77
N PHE A 306 10.59 -1.97 -8.40
CA PHE A 306 11.39 -1.20 -9.35
C PHE A 306 12.29 -2.08 -10.24
N MET A 307 12.65 -3.29 -9.79
CA MET A 307 13.40 -4.26 -10.61
C MET A 307 12.77 -4.51 -11.98
N TYR A 308 11.45 -4.48 -12.07
CA TYR A 308 10.75 -4.67 -13.35
C TYR A 308 11.03 -3.56 -14.36
N SER A 309 11.48 -2.39 -13.92
CA SER A 309 11.92 -1.31 -14.81
C SER A 309 13.27 -1.58 -15.48
N GLN A 310 14.08 -2.50 -14.93
CA GLN A 310 15.47 -2.77 -15.32
C GLN A 310 16.38 -1.54 -15.23
N LYS A 311 16.02 -0.55 -14.44
CA LYS A 311 16.75 0.69 -14.22
C LYS A 311 17.59 0.61 -12.93
N PRO A 312 18.63 1.45 -12.76
CA PRO A 312 19.50 1.44 -11.59
C PRO A 312 18.75 1.70 -10.28
N CYS A 313 19.00 0.85 -9.28
CA CYS A 313 18.51 1.00 -7.92
C CYS A 313 19.69 1.00 -6.95
N PHE A 314 19.73 1.98 -6.03
CA PHE A 314 20.77 2.11 -5.00
C PHE A 314 20.15 2.08 -3.62
N LEU A 315 20.87 1.49 -2.65
CA LEU A 315 20.43 1.40 -1.26
C LEU A 315 21.31 2.30 -0.37
N TYR A 316 20.71 3.34 0.21
CA TYR A 316 21.35 4.18 1.22
C TYR A 316 20.96 3.69 2.61
N THR A 317 21.91 3.06 3.31
CA THR A 317 21.66 2.36 4.58
C THR A 317 22.57 2.86 5.70
N PRO A 318 22.45 4.14 6.13
CA PRO A 318 23.37 4.76 7.10
C PRO A 318 23.30 4.12 8.50
N ASP A 319 22.17 3.54 8.85
CA ASP A 319 21.88 2.92 10.14
C ASP A 319 21.89 1.38 10.08
N ARG A 320 22.63 0.79 9.17
CA ARG A 320 22.60 -0.65 8.89
C ARG A 320 22.88 -1.51 10.13
N LYS A 321 23.78 -1.07 10.99
CA LYS A 321 24.14 -1.79 12.22
C LYS A 321 23.08 -1.69 13.32
N GLU A 322 22.24 -0.67 13.27
CA GLU A 322 21.25 -0.33 14.29
C GLU A 322 19.84 -0.77 13.90
N TYR A 323 19.64 -1.06 12.62
CA TYR A 323 18.32 -1.41 12.10
C TYR A 323 17.95 -2.87 12.42
N ASP A 324 17.13 -3.06 13.46
CA ASP A 324 16.86 -4.34 14.15
C ASP A 324 15.64 -5.13 13.67
N ARG A 325 15.00 -4.75 12.54
CA ARG A 325 13.72 -5.32 12.11
C ARG A 325 13.79 -6.72 11.50
N GLY A 326 14.88 -7.45 11.63
CA GLY A 326 15.04 -8.78 11.07
C GLY A 326 14.66 -8.85 9.57
N TYR A 327 15.51 -9.48 8.79
CA TYR A 327 15.33 -9.58 7.35
C TYR A 327 15.14 -11.04 6.92
N TYR A 328 14.52 -11.25 5.76
CA TYR A 328 14.57 -12.52 5.03
C TYR A 328 15.83 -12.63 4.17
N TRP A 329 16.40 -11.47 3.77
CA TRP A 329 17.57 -11.36 2.91
C TRP A 329 18.58 -10.42 3.56
N ASP A 330 19.85 -10.78 3.56
CA ASP A 330 20.89 -9.80 3.91
C ASP A 330 20.94 -8.73 2.81
N ILE A 331 21.17 -7.46 3.22
CA ILE A 331 21.28 -6.34 2.28
C ILE A 331 22.42 -6.58 1.29
N ASP A 332 23.52 -7.23 1.72
CA ASP A 332 24.66 -7.56 0.85
C ASP A 332 24.38 -8.68 -0.15
N GLU A 333 23.37 -9.50 0.10
CA GLU A 333 22.92 -10.53 -0.85
C GLU A 333 22.01 -10.00 -1.94
N LEU A 334 21.53 -8.76 -1.78
CA LEU A 334 20.65 -8.14 -2.77
C LEU A 334 21.45 -7.66 -3.98
N PRO A 335 20.89 -7.72 -5.19
CA PRO A 335 21.56 -7.29 -6.42
C PRO A 335 21.61 -5.76 -6.59
N PHE A 336 21.59 -5.00 -5.48
CA PHE A 336 21.58 -3.54 -5.48
C PHE A 336 22.81 -2.99 -4.77
N PRO A 337 23.57 -2.08 -5.39
CA PRO A 337 24.66 -1.41 -4.69
C PRO A 337 24.14 -0.70 -3.42
N ALA A 338 24.73 -1.04 -2.29
CA ALA A 338 24.42 -0.47 -0.98
C ALA A 338 25.58 0.38 -0.47
N PHE A 339 25.28 1.52 0.14
CA PHE A 339 26.25 2.40 0.77
C PHE A 339 25.69 3.00 2.07
N CYS A 340 26.55 3.25 3.03
CA CYS A 340 26.16 3.78 4.35
C CYS A 340 26.82 5.13 4.66
N ASP A 341 27.76 5.56 3.85
CA ASP A 341 28.50 6.80 4.07
C ASP A 341 28.18 7.84 2.97
N ASN A 342 28.19 9.12 3.40
CA ASN A 342 28.12 10.27 2.50
C ASN A 342 29.50 10.70 2.00
N ALA A 343 30.56 10.06 2.48
CA ALA A 343 31.92 10.49 2.22
C ALA A 343 32.42 10.09 0.83
N ASP A 344 31.97 8.97 0.26
CA ASP A 344 32.50 8.43 -1.01
C ASP A 344 31.46 8.23 -2.11
#